data_e333c3f7452bcdbc02cb3f3053fee853
#
_entry.id   e333c3f7452bcdbc02cb3f3053fee853
#
_cell.length_a   1.000
_cell.length_b   1.000
_cell.length_c   1.000
_cell.angle_alpha   90.00
_cell.angle_beta   90.00
_cell.angle_gamma   90.00
#
_symmetry.space_group_name_H-M   'P 1'
#
loop_
_entity.id
_entity.type
_entity.pdbx_description
1 polymer ?
#
loop_
_entity_poly.entity_id
_entity_poly.type
_entity_poly.pdbx_seq_one_letter_code
_entity_poly.pdbx_strand_id
1 'polypeptide(L)'
;MVVLHGAEVTVPGRLPLSRLVLSRVLKNASHIIAAGEYPASEARHAGGNSLPITVIPPGVDTQRFRPLSSDERITSRREFGVSDDAELIVGVSRLVPRKGFDTLIEVAAALHASRPRLQVLIGGGGRDAVRLQKLIDKLGAPVRMLGRVTDEQLPRLYGCADVSAMLCRSRWGGLEQEGFGIVFSEAASCGVPQIAGKSGGAADAVLDGLTGKVVQNPSDVAQVANTVAHLLDDAFLRSLMSVASRERALNTFDYNVLTKSLAQVLTVVAR
;
A
#
# COMPACT_ATOMS: atom_id res chain seq x y z
N MET A 1 2.41 -2.97 27.58
CA MET A 1 2.18 -2.31 26.27
C MET A 1 1.89 -3.36 25.21
N VAL A 2 1.01 -3.05 24.24
CA VAL A 2 0.65 -3.95 23.11
C VAL A 2 0.81 -3.17 21.81
N VAL A 3 1.29 -3.82 20.74
CA VAL A 3 1.40 -3.23 19.39
C VAL A 3 0.50 -4.01 18.44
N LEU A 4 -0.28 -3.30 17.62
CA LEU A 4 -1.29 -3.86 16.72
C LEU A 4 -1.01 -3.44 15.28
N HIS A 5 -0.88 -4.45 14.40
CA HIS A 5 -0.65 -4.25 12.97
C HIS A 5 -1.86 -4.60 12.09
N GLY A 6 -2.80 -5.42 12.57
CA GLY A 6 -4.03 -5.77 11.85
C GLY A 6 -4.55 -7.18 12.16
N ALA A 7 -3.99 -8.22 11.57
CA ALA A 7 -4.54 -9.58 11.63
C ALA A 7 -4.68 -10.12 13.07
N GLU A 8 -3.74 -9.78 13.95
CA GLU A 8 -3.71 -10.20 15.36
C GLU A 8 -4.81 -9.56 16.21
N VAL A 9 -5.43 -8.50 15.73
CA VAL A 9 -6.61 -7.89 16.37
C VAL A 9 -7.89 -8.19 15.60
N THR A 10 -7.86 -8.19 14.27
CA THR A 10 -9.03 -8.41 13.42
C THR A 10 -9.58 -9.83 13.56
N VAL A 11 -8.73 -10.84 13.38
CA VAL A 11 -9.18 -12.23 13.40
C VAL A 11 -9.74 -12.62 14.78
N PRO A 12 -8.99 -12.48 15.89
CA PRO A 12 -9.53 -12.86 17.21
C PRO A 12 -10.64 -11.90 17.66
N GLY A 13 -10.65 -10.65 17.24
CA GLY A 13 -11.69 -9.67 17.62
C GLY A 13 -13.07 -9.97 17.03
N ARG A 14 -13.13 -10.71 15.93
CA ARG A 14 -14.38 -11.06 15.23
C ARG A 14 -14.93 -12.44 15.59
N LEU A 15 -14.17 -13.27 16.32
CA LEU A 15 -14.59 -14.58 16.75
C LEU A 15 -15.01 -14.53 18.24
N PRO A 16 -16.19 -15.06 18.63
CA PRO A 16 -16.77 -14.83 19.96
C PRO A 16 -15.85 -15.18 21.14
N LEU A 17 -15.28 -16.38 21.13
CA LEU A 17 -14.45 -16.87 22.26
C LEU A 17 -13.09 -16.13 22.32
N SER A 18 -12.41 -15.98 21.19
CA SER A 18 -11.12 -15.28 21.15
C SER A 18 -11.24 -13.79 21.42
N ARG A 19 -12.39 -13.17 21.09
CA ARG A 19 -12.70 -11.77 21.43
C ARG A 19 -12.70 -11.51 22.93
N LEU A 20 -13.19 -12.46 23.75
CA LEU A 20 -13.18 -12.32 25.20
C LEU A 20 -11.75 -12.28 25.75
N VAL A 21 -10.88 -13.15 25.24
CA VAL A 21 -9.46 -13.18 25.62
C VAL A 21 -8.76 -11.90 25.14
N LEU A 22 -8.95 -11.52 23.87
CA LEU A 22 -8.39 -10.30 23.32
C LEU A 22 -8.84 -9.05 24.11
N SER A 23 -10.13 -8.94 24.40
CA SER A 23 -10.69 -7.85 25.21
C SER A 23 -9.99 -7.72 26.55
N ARG A 24 -9.75 -8.87 27.23
CA ARG A 24 -9.04 -8.89 28.52
C ARG A 24 -7.58 -8.42 28.35
N VAL A 25 -6.88 -8.85 27.31
CA VAL A 25 -5.51 -8.41 27.01
C VAL A 25 -5.46 -6.91 26.76
N LEU A 26 -6.36 -6.39 25.91
CA LEU A 26 -6.41 -4.97 25.55
C LEU A 26 -6.73 -4.07 26.76
N LYS A 27 -7.69 -4.47 27.59
CA LYS A 27 -8.09 -3.70 28.80
C LYS A 27 -7.01 -3.68 29.88
N ASN A 28 -6.17 -4.70 29.96
CA ASN A 28 -5.06 -4.77 30.91
C ASN A 28 -3.74 -4.21 30.34
N ALA A 29 -3.72 -3.76 29.09
CA ALA A 29 -2.54 -3.11 28.53
C ALA A 29 -2.39 -1.71 29.13
N SER A 30 -1.19 -1.37 29.62
CA SER A 30 -0.87 0.00 30.07
C SER A 30 -0.99 1.01 28.93
N HIS A 31 -0.71 0.59 27.68
CA HIS A 31 -0.88 1.37 26.48
C HIS A 31 -0.93 0.48 25.25
N ILE A 32 -1.58 0.96 24.18
CA ILE A 32 -1.71 0.26 22.90
C ILE A 32 -1.18 1.17 21.80
N ILE A 33 -0.28 0.65 20.96
CA ILE A 33 0.16 1.31 19.74
C ILE A 33 -0.50 0.59 18.57
N ALA A 34 -1.23 1.32 17.74
CA ALA A 34 -1.85 0.78 16.54
C ALA A 34 -1.16 1.32 15.28
N ALA A 35 -0.90 0.46 14.31
CA ALA A 35 -0.24 0.81 13.04
C ALA A 35 -1.09 1.68 12.09
N GLY A 36 -2.33 1.97 12.45
CA GLY A 36 -3.26 2.80 11.70
C GLY A 36 -4.61 2.87 12.40
N GLU A 37 -5.53 3.68 11.85
CA GLU A 37 -6.90 3.76 12.41
C GLU A 37 -7.68 2.46 12.26
N TYR A 38 -7.41 1.68 11.20
CA TYR A 38 -8.05 0.37 11.04
C TYR A 38 -7.76 -0.58 12.21
N PRO A 39 -6.51 -0.93 12.56
CA PRO A 39 -6.25 -1.77 13.74
C PRO A 39 -6.68 -1.11 15.06
N ALA A 40 -6.66 0.22 15.18
CA ALA A 40 -7.18 0.93 16.35
C ALA A 40 -8.71 0.77 16.49
N SER A 41 -9.45 0.87 15.40
CA SER A 41 -10.90 0.66 15.35
C SER A 41 -11.27 -0.79 15.70
N GLU A 42 -10.57 -1.78 15.16
CA GLU A 42 -10.77 -3.20 15.50
C GLU A 42 -10.49 -3.45 17.01
N ALA A 43 -9.48 -2.80 17.58
CA ALA A 43 -9.19 -2.89 19.00
C ALA A 43 -10.31 -2.27 19.86
N ARG A 44 -10.80 -1.08 19.51
CA ARG A 44 -11.95 -0.44 20.16
C ARG A 44 -13.21 -1.30 20.06
N HIS A 45 -13.44 -1.92 18.92
CA HIS A 45 -14.56 -2.85 18.72
C HIS A 45 -14.46 -4.07 19.66
N ALA A 46 -13.25 -4.61 19.88
CA ALA A 46 -13.03 -5.77 20.73
C ALA A 46 -13.03 -5.41 22.23
N GLY A 47 -12.40 -4.30 22.64
CA GLY A 47 -12.12 -3.96 24.03
C GLY A 47 -12.87 -2.75 24.59
N GLY A 48 -13.50 -1.94 23.75
CA GLY A 48 -14.23 -0.71 24.13
C GLY A 48 -13.48 0.58 23.77
N ASN A 49 -14.22 1.71 23.80
CA ASN A 49 -13.70 3.00 23.33
C ASN A 49 -12.74 3.69 24.32
N SER A 50 -12.67 3.23 25.56
CA SER A 50 -11.81 3.80 26.61
C SER A 50 -10.37 3.25 26.60
N LEU A 51 -10.01 2.42 25.62
CA LEU A 51 -8.66 1.89 25.51
C LEU A 51 -7.62 2.99 25.27
N PRO A 52 -6.46 2.97 25.97
CA PRO A 52 -5.39 3.94 25.77
C PRO A 52 -4.62 3.65 24.48
N ILE A 53 -5.14 4.09 23.33
CA ILE A 53 -4.57 3.81 22.02
C ILE A 53 -3.93 5.06 21.42
N THR A 54 -2.68 4.93 20.98
CA THR A 54 -2.02 5.90 20.09
C THR A 54 -1.76 5.25 18.74
N VAL A 55 -2.11 5.96 17.67
CA VAL A 55 -1.81 5.53 16.30
C VAL A 55 -0.40 5.98 15.93
N ILE A 56 0.47 5.02 15.65
CA ILE A 56 1.83 5.25 15.12
C ILE A 56 1.99 4.33 13.91
N PRO A 57 1.90 4.87 12.68
CA PRO A 57 2.00 4.06 11.47
C PRO A 57 3.40 3.50 11.29
N PRO A 58 3.57 2.47 10.45
CA PRO A 58 4.90 2.01 10.04
C PRO A 58 5.67 3.11 9.31
N GLY A 59 6.94 3.27 9.68
CA GLY A 59 7.83 4.27 9.13
C GLY A 59 8.43 3.88 7.79
N VAL A 60 8.94 4.88 7.08
CA VAL A 60 9.75 4.75 5.88
C VAL A 60 11.02 5.59 6.01
N ASP A 61 12.13 5.09 5.49
CA ASP A 61 13.36 5.87 5.33
C ASP A 61 13.20 6.83 4.14
N THR A 62 12.86 8.08 4.44
CA THR A 62 12.59 9.10 3.43
C THR A 62 13.84 9.62 2.72
N GLN A 63 15.04 9.31 3.20
CA GLN A 63 16.30 9.62 2.51
C GLN A 63 16.59 8.56 1.45
N ARG A 64 16.34 7.30 1.78
CA ARG A 64 16.49 6.17 0.86
C ARG A 64 15.37 6.15 -0.20
N PHE A 65 14.11 6.28 0.22
CA PHE A 65 12.95 6.41 -0.67
C PHE A 65 12.72 7.90 -0.93
N ARG A 66 13.17 8.38 -2.06
CA ARG A 66 13.06 9.78 -2.48
C ARG A 66 12.68 9.89 -3.95
N PRO A 67 12.13 11.03 -4.38
CA PRO A 67 11.95 11.29 -5.80
C PRO A 67 13.28 11.20 -6.54
N LEU A 68 13.25 10.61 -7.72
CA LEU A 68 14.39 10.52 -8.62
C LEU A 68 14.50 11.80 -9.46
N SER A 69 15.73 12.20 -9.79
CA SER A 69 15.95 13.18 -10.87
C SER A 69 15.53 12.60 -12.23
N SER A 70 15.42 13.43 -13.24
CA SER A 70 15.09 12.98 -14.60
C SER A 70 16.07 11.92 -15.11
N ASP A 71 17.37 12.13 -14.91
CA ASP A 71 18.41 11.21 -15.37
C ASP A 71 18.39 9.89 -14.58
N GLU A 72 18.18 9.96 -13.26
CA GLU A 72 18.02 8.77 -12.42
C GLU A 72 16.78 7.96 -12.83
N ARG A 73 15.68 8.65 -13.17
CA ARG A 73 14.44 8.02 -13.62
C ARG A 73 14.65 7.28 -14.96
N ILE A 74 15.29 7.91 -15.94
CA ILE A 74 15.63 7.30 -17.23
C ILE A 74 16.53 6.08 -17.01
N THR A 75 17.57 6.22 -16.21
CA THR A 75 18.49 5.14 -15.87
C THR A 75 17.77 3.96 -15.21
N SER A 76 16.88 4.25 -14.26
CA SER A 76 16.08 3.23 -13.56
C SER A 76 15.10 2.53 -14.52
N ARG A 77 14.45 3.26 -15.43
CA ARG A 77 13.59 2.64 -16.46
C ARG A 77 14.37 1.65 -17.32
N ARG A 78 15.56 2.02 -17.77
CA ARG A 78 16.44 1.12 -18.57
C ARG A 78 16.88 -0.09 -17.78
N GLU A 79 17.24 0.07 -16.50
CA GLU A 79 17.58 -1.04 -15.61
C GLU A 79 16.45 -2.07 -15.51
N PHE A 80 15.20 -1.61 -15.42
CA PHE A 80 14.04 -2.48 -15.41
C PHE A 80 13.50 -2.84 -16.80
N GLY A 81 14.19 -2.48 -17.89
CA GLY A 81 13.79 -2.76 -19.27
C GLY A 81 12.44 -2.13 -19.63
N VAL A 82 12.22 -0.90 -19.19
CA VAL A 82 11.03 -0.08 -19.47
C VAL A 82 11.40 0.99 -20.50
N SER A 83 10.55 1.19 -21.50
CA SER A 83 10.73 2.25 -22.49
C SER A 83 10.66 3.63 -21.83
N ASP A 84 11.45 4.60 -22.33
CA ASP A 84 11.49 5.95 -21.77
C ASP A 84 10.12 6.65 -21.87
N ASP A 85 9.33 6.34 -22.92
CA ASP A 85 7.98 6.87 -23.18
C ASP A 85 6.82 6.01 -22.63
N ALA A 86 7.13 4.93 -21.88
CA ALA A 86 6.11 4.05 -21.33
C ALA A 86 5.25 4.76 -20.29
N GLU A 87 3.97 4.40 -20.26
CA GLU A 87 3.05 4.66 -19.14
C GLU A 87 3.26 3.53 -18.12
N LEU A 88 4.04 3.79 -17.07
CA LEU A 88 4.50 2.74 -16.15
C LEU A 88 3.68 2.69 -14.87
N ILE A 89 3.08 1.53 -14.60
CA ILE A 89 2.48 1.18 -13.32
C ILE A 89 3.38 0.17 -12.60
N VAL A 90 3.63 0.42 -11.31
CA VAL A 90 4.40 -0.48 -10.45
C VAL A 90 3.54 -0.98 -9.30
N GLY A 91 3.53 -2.29 -9.09
CA GLY A 91 2.93 -2.90 -7.91
C GLY A 91 3.97 -3.74 -7.16
N VAL A 92 4.13 -3.51 -5.87
CA VAL A 92 5.09 -4.26 -5.06
C VAL A 92 4.40 -4.83 -3.83
N SER A 93 4.41 -6.15 -3.67
CA SER A 93 3.96 -6.82 -2.44
C SER A 93 4.23 -8.31 -2.47
N ARG A 94 3.92 -8.98 -1.36
CA ARG A 94 3.78 -10.44 -1.38
C ARG A 94 2.67 -10.85 -2.35
N LEU A 95 2.93 -11.83 -3.20
CA LEU A 95 1.95 -12.32 -4.17
C LEU A 95 0.95 -13.26 -3.48
N VAL A 96 -0.13 -12.67 -2.99
CA VAL A 96 -1.26 -13.37 -2.34
C VAL A 96 -2.58 -12.76 -2.82
N PRO A 97 -3.69 -13.54 -2.88
CA PRO A 97 -4.92 -13.10 -3.55
C PRO A 97 -5.53 -11.80 -3.03
N ARG A 98 -5.34 -11.46 -1.73
CA ARG A 98 -5.86 -10.21 -1.16
C ARG A 98 -5.17 -8.93 -1.68
N LYS A 99 -4.02 -9.06 -2.34
CA LYS A 99 -3.26 -7.90 -2.87
C LYS A 99 -3.78 -7.41 -4.23
N GLY A 100 -4.68 -8.19 -4.88
CA GLY A 100 -5.40 -7.75 -6.06
C GLY A 100 -4.57 -7.63 -7.33
N PHE A 101 -3.44 -8.34 -7.42
CA PHE A 101 -2.62 -8.34 -8.64
C PHE A 101 -3.32 -8.99 -9.84
N ASP A 102 -4.25 -9.90 -9.62
CA ASP A 102 -5.11 -10.44 -10.66
C ASP A 102 -5.97 -9.34 -11.32
N THR A 103 -6.64 -8.51 -10.54
CA THR A 103 -7.37 -7.36 -11.08
C THR A 103 -6.45 -6.38 -11.81
N LEU A 104 -5.24 -6.12 -11.29
CA LEU A 104 -4.29 -5.24 -11.97
C LEU A 104 -3.86 -5.80 -13.35
N ILE A 105 -3.67 -7.12 -13.46
CA ILE A 105 -3.35 -7.81 -14.72
C ILE A 105 -4.54 -7.70 -15.69
N GLU A 106 -5.77 -7.94 -15.23
CA GLU A 106 -6.98 -7.82 -16.06
C GLU A 106 -7.19 -6.39 -16.55
N VAL A 107 -6.94 -5.39 -15.70
CA VAL A 107 -6.98 -3.95 -16.07
C VAL A 107 -5.92 -3.63 -17.12
N ALA A 108 -4.70 -4.10 -16.94
CA ALA A 108 -3.64 -3.89 -17.93
C ALA A 108 -3.98 -4.48 -19.28
N ALA A 109 -4.55 -5.69 -19.30
CA ALA A 109 -5.02 -6.33 -20.55
C ALA A 109 -6.17 -5.54 -21.20
N ALA A 110 -7.14 -5.08 -20.40
CA ALA A 110 -8.28 -4.32 -20.92
C ALA A 110 -7.87 -2.96 -21.51
N LEU A 111 -6.85 -2.32 -20.96
CA LEU A 111 -6.36 -1.02 -21.42
C LEU A 111 -5.36 -1.15 -22.59
N HIS A 112 -4.76 -2.30 -22.83
CA HIS A 112 -3.63 -2.46 -23.75
C HIS A 112 -3.93 -2.01 -25.19
N ALA A 113 -5.12 -2.31 -25.70
CA ALA A 113 -5.50 -1.93 -27.07
C ALA A 113 -5.58 -0.41 -27.27
N SER A 114 -6.04 0.33 -26.26
CA SER A 114 -6.15 1.80 -26.28
C SER A 114 -4.88 2.50 -25.79
N ARG A 115 -4.01 1.80 -25.07
CA ARG A 115 -2.77 2.29 -24.46
C ARG A 115 -1.59 1.37 -24.77
N PRO A 116 -1.08 1.37 -26.01
CA PRO A 116 0.00 0.45 -26.42
C PRO A 116 1.33 0.71 -25.70
N ARG A 117 1.50 1.88 -25.07
CA ARG A 117 2.68 2.22 -24.24
C ARG A 117 2.54 1.82 -22.78
N LEU A 118 1.38 1.27 -22.38
CA LEU A 118 1.18 0.83 -21.00
C LEU A 118 2.10 -0.36 -20.69
N GLN A 119 2.84 -0.25 -19.59
CA GLN A 119 3.63 -1.32 -19.00
C GLN A 119 3.34 -1.44 -17.52
N VAL A 120 3.24 -2.66 -17.01
CA VAL A 120 3.05 -2.93 -15.59
C VAL A 120 4.17 -3.82 -15.08
N LEU A 121 4.83 -3.41 -14.02
CA LEU A 121 5.82 -4.21 -13.32
C LEU A 121 5.28 -4.65 -11.96
N ILE A 122 5.37 -5.94 -11.68
CA ILE A 122 4.97 -6.51 -10.39
C ILE A 122 6.20 -7.09 -9.70
N GLY A 123 6.61 -6.43 -8.60
CA GLY A 123 7.69 -6.89 -7.73
C GLY A 123 7.18 -7.70 -6.54
N GLY A 124 7.87 -8.78 -6.23
CA GLY A 124 7.61 -9.62 -5.08
C GLY A 124 7.48 -11.09 -5.38
N GLY A 125 7.36 -11.89 -4.34
CA GLY A 125 7.16 -13.34 -4.42
C GLY A 125 5.97 -13.78 -3.57
N GLY A 126 5.49 -15.00 -3.79
CA GLY A 126 4.41 -15.56 -3.01
C GLY A 126 3.69 -16.73 -3.67
N ARG A 127 2.77 -17.34 -2.92
CA ARG A 127 2.05 -18.56 -3.34
C ARG A 127 1.17 -18.37 -4.59
N ASP A 128 0.85 -17.13 -4.94
CA ASP A 128 -0.01 -16.78 -6.06
C ASP A 128 0.76 -16.56 -7.37
N ALA A 129 2.10 -16.59 -7.35
CA ALA A 129 2.96 -16.27 -8.49
C ALA A 129 2.62 -17.08 -9.76
N VAL A 130 2.47 -18.40 -9.62
CA VAL A 130 2.18 -19.28 -10.77
C VAL A 130 0.80 -18.97 -11.37
N ARG A 131 -0.21 -18.70 -10.54
CA ARG A 131 -1.55 -18.34 -11.02
C ARG A 131 -1.55 -17.00 -11.76
N LEU A 132 -0.83 -16.02 -11.22
CA LEU A 132 -0.71 -14.70 -11.83
C LEU A 132 0.04 -14.77 -13.17
N GLN A 133 1.14 -15.53 -13.26
CA GLN A 133 1.84 -15.71 -14.52
C GLN A 133 0.94 -16.34 -15.60
N LYS A 134 0.21 -17.40 -15.24
CA LYS A 134 -0.76 -18.02 -16.18
C LYS A 134 -1.84 -17.04 -16.64
N LEU A 135 -2.25 -16.11 -15.76
CA LEU A 135 -3.23 -15.08 -16.12
C LEU A 135 -2.64 -14.07 -17.11
N ILE A 136 -1.39 -13.63 -16.87
CA ILE A 136 -0.65 -12.75 -17.80
C ILE A 136 -0.57 -13.38 -19.18
N ASP A 137 -0.12 -14.64 -19.24
CA ASP A 137 0.07 -15.38 -20.50
C ASP A 137 -1.27 -15.56 -21.23
N LYS A 138 -2.32 -15.94 -20.50
CA LYS A 138 -3.68 -16.13 -21.04
C LYS A 138 -4.27 -14.87 -21.66
N LEU A 139 -4.03 -13.71 -21.03
CA LEU A 139 -4.61 -12.43 -21.47
C LEU A 139 -3.69 -11.66 -22.42
N GLY A 140 -2.45 -12.06 -22.61
CA GLY A 140 -1.45 -11.26 -23.32
C GLY A 140 -1.25 -9.87 -22.68
N ALA A 141 -1.37 -9.79 -21.36
CA ALA A 141 -1.34 -8.53 -20.64
C ALA A 141 0.07 -7.90 -20.68
N PRO A 142 0.22 -6.57 -20.83
CA PRO A 142 1.51 -5.87 -20.82
C PRO A 142 2.09 -5.78 -19.39
N VAL A 143 2.18 -6.94 -18.74
CA VAL A 143 2.61 -7.09 -17.36
C VAL A 143 3.82 -7.99 -17.27
N ARG A 144 4.81 -7.59 -16.50
CA ARG A 144 5.99 -8.40 -16.22
C ARG A 144 6.19 -8.57 -14.72
N MET A 145 6.35 -9.82 -14.29
CA MET A 145 6.70 -10.17 -12.93
C MET A 145 8.21 -10.15 -12.75
N LEU A 146 8.70 -9.34 -11.80
CA LEU A 146 10.13 -9.18 -11.51
C LEU A 146 10.67 -10.24 -10.53
N GLY A 147 9.79 -10.99 -9.87
CA GLY A 147 10.20 -11.78 -8.74
C GLY A 147 10.61 -10.90 -7.55
N ARG A 148 11.52 -11.39 -6.73
CA ARG A 148 12.01 -10.64 -5.56
C ARG A 148 12.86 -9.44 -6.01
N VAL A 149 12.44 -8.24 -5.63
CA VAL A 149 13.19 -7.00 -5.82
C VAL A 149 14.10 -6.79 -4.61
N THR A 150 15.36 -6.44 -4.84
CA THR A 150 16.29 -6.19 -3.73
C THR A 150 16.01 -4.86 -3.05
N ASP A 151 16.54 -4.70 -1.84
CA ASP A 151 16.36 -3.48 -1.06
C ASP A 151 16.96 -2.26 -1.77
N GLU A 152 18.05 -2.43 -2.53
CA GLU A 152 18.69 -1.36 -3.31
C GLU A 152 17.88 -0.98 -4.56
N GLN A 153 17.20 -1.95 -5.16
CA GLN A 153 16.38 -1.74 -6.35
C GLN A 153 15.03 -1.09 -6.04
N LEU A 154 14.49 -1.33 -4.85
CA LEU A 154 13.13 -0.97 -4.50
C LEU A 154 12.82 0.54 -4.61
N PRO A 155 13.67 1.47 -4.12
CA PRO A 155 13.45 2.91 -4.31
C PRO A 155 13.48 3.33 -5.79
N ARG A 156 14.35 2.71 -6.60
CA ARG A 156 14.46 2.98 -8.03
C ARG A 156 13.25 2.47 -8.80
N LEU A 157 12.74 1.30 -8.42
CA LEU A 157 11.53 0.72 -9.00
C LEU A 157 10.31 1.61 -8.75
N TYR A 158 10.11 2.11 -7.53
CA TYR A 158 9.05 3.07 -7.27
C TYR A 158 9.29 4.39 -8.00
N GLY A 159 10.46 5.00 -7.84
CA GLY A 159 10.75 6.33 -8.37
C GLY A 159 10.69 6.44 -9.90
N CYS A 160 10.80 5.33 -10.64
CA CYS A 160 10.66 5.35 -12.10
C CYS A 160 9.21 5.17 -12.60
N ALA A 161 8.26 4.88 -11.71
CA ALA A 161 6.84 4.70 -12.04
C ALA A 161 6.11 6.05 -12.29
N ASP A 162 5.02 5.99 -13.06
CA ASP A 162 4.05 7.08 -13.17
C ASP A 162 2.97 6.96 -12.08
N VAL A 163 2.61 5.72 -11.74
CA VAL A 163 1.62 5.37 -10.73
C VAL A 163 2.06 4.08 -10.02
N SER A 164 1.85 4.02 -8.70
CA SER A 164 1.95 2.78 -7.95
C SER A 164 0.55 2.22 -7.68
N ALA A 165 0.36 0.90 -7.86
CA ALA A 165 -0.96 0.29 -7.68
C ALA A 165 -0.89 -0.97 -6.82
N MET A 166 -1.72 -1.01 -5.77
CA MET A 166 -1.97 -2.22 -4.99
C MET A 166 -3.46 -2.30 -4.62
N LEU A 167 -4.19 -3.14 -5.35
CA LEU A 167 -5.64 -3.25 -5.28
C LEU A 167 -6.08 -4.19 -4.14
N CYS A 168 -5.65 -3.88 -2.92
CA CYS A 168 -6.00 -4.65 -1.74
C CYS A 168 -7.51 -4.80 -1.61
N ARG A 169 -7.96 -6.03 -1.31
CA ARG A 169 -9.37 -6.36 -1.11
C ARG A 169 -9.58 -7.14 0.18
N SER A 170 -10.72 -6.90 0.80
CA SER A 170 -11.16 -7.69 1.95
C SER A 170 -11.65 -9.06 1.49
N ARG A 171 -11.31 -10.11 2.26
CA ARG A 171 -11.72 -11.49 1.98
C ARG A 171 -12.30 -12.14 3.23
N TRP A 172 -13.05 -13.22 3.03
CA TRP A 172 -13.65 -14.02 4.11
C TRP A 172 -14.45 -13.16 5.11
N GLY A 173 -15.38 -12.35 4.57
CA GLY A 173 -16.21 -11.48 5.42
C GLY A 173 -15.40 -10.44 6.22
N GLY A 174 -14.22 -10.04 5.70
CA GLY A 174 -13.36 -9.06 6.36
C GLY A 174 -12.35 -9.62 7.37
N LEU A 175 -12.21 -10.95 7.47
CA LEU A 175 -11.19 -11.57 8.32
C LEU A 175 -9.78 -11.38 7.74
N GLU A 176 -9.65 -11.31 6.41
CA GLU A 176 -8.38 -11.04 5.74
C GLU A 176 -8.44 -9.65 5.08
N GLN A 177 -7.72 -8.70 5.65
CA GLN A 177 -7.65 -7.31 5.19
C GLN A 177 -6.21 -6.80 5.19
N GLU A 178 -5.97 -5.63 4.60
CA GLU A 178 -4.70 -4.92 4.70
C GLU A 178 -4.59 -4.25 6.07
N GLY A 179 -3.46 -4.42 6.76
CA GLY A 179 -3.22 -3.77 8.05
C GLY A 179 -2.94 -2.28 7.91
N PHE A 180 -1.99 -1.93 7.05
CA PHE A 180 -1.62 -0.57 6.70
C PHE A 180 -1.11 -0.48 5.25
N GLY A 181 -0.13 -1.34 4.90
CA GLY A 181 0.50 -1.34 3.57
C GLY A 181 1.70 -0.41 3.48
N ILE A 182 2.83 -0.82 4.06
CA ILE A 182 4.11 -0.06 4.03
C ILE A 182 4.50 0.34 2.61
N VAL A 183 4.20 -0.47 1.61
CA VAL A 183 4.46 -0.18 0.19
C VAL A 183 3.82 1.12 -0.30
N PHE A 184 2.73 1.57 0.33
CA PHE A 184 2.14 2.87 0.02
C PHE A 184 2.99 4.02 0.57
N SER A 185 3.54 3.90 1.79
CA SER A 185 4.43 4.93 2.34
C SER A 185 5.77 4.97 1.59
N GLU A 186 6.27 3.83 1.10
CA GLU A 186 7.46 3.75 0.24
C GLU A 186 7.24 4.47 -1.09
N ALA A 187 6.13 4.17 -1.80
CA ALA A 187 5.76 4.85 -3.04
C ALA A 187 5.51 6.34 -2.83
N ALA A 188 4.78 6.72 -1.75
CA ALA A 188 4.56 8.11 -1.38
C ALA A 188 5.87 8.86 -1.13
N SER A 189 6.82 8.23 -0.45
CA SER A 189 8.14 8.80 -0.19
C SER A 189 8.94 9.05 -1.47
N CYS A 190 8.76 8.21 -2.50
CA CYS A 190 9.31 8.44 -3.84
C CYS A 190 8.52 9.49 -4.66
N GLY A 191 7.48 10.11 -4.10
CA GLY A 191 6.64 11.06 -4.81
C GLY A 191 5.78 10.41 -5.90
N VAL A 192 5.35 9.17 -5.73
CA VAL A 192 4.57 8.44 -6.75
C VAL A 192 3.11 8.38 -6.33
N PRO A 193 2.17 8.89 -7.15
CA PRO A 193 0.74 8.78 -6.91
C PRO A 193 0.29 7.33 -6.83
N GLN A 194 -0.70 7.03 -5.98
CA GLN A 194 -1.05 5.66 -5.68
C GLN A 194 -2.50 5.33 -6.06
N ILE A 195 -2.73 4.08 -6.46
CA ILE A 195 -4.07 3.50 -6.55
C ILE A 195 -4.16 2.37 -5.52
N ALA A 196 -4.98 2.58 -4.51
CA ALA A 196 -5.22 1.61 -3.45
C ALA A 196 -6.62 1.01 -3.56
N GLY A 197 -6.75 -0.29 -3.33
CA GLY A 197 -8.05 -0.90 -3.12
C GLY A 197 -8.54 -0.66 -1.69
N LYS A 198 -9.82 -0.39 -1.49
CA LYS A 198 -10.42 -0.21 -0.16
C LYS A 198 -10.42 -1.52 0.61
N SER A 199 -9.45 -1.67 1.50
CA SER A 199 -9.33 -2.83 2.39
C SER A 199 -8.57 -2.43 3.65
N GLY A 200 -9.21 -2.54 4.79
CA GLY A 200 -8.60 -2.24 6.09
C GLY A 200 -7.88 -0.90 6.10
N GLY A 201 -6.60 -0.90 6.49
CA GLY A 201 -5.75 0.29 6.61
C GLY A 201 -5.16 0.85 5.31
N ALA A 202 -5.53 0.33 4.13
CA ALA A 202 -5.05 0.92 2.87
C ALA A 202 -5.49 2.39 2.72
N ALA A 203 -6.70 2.74 3.22
CA ALA A 203 -7.20 4.11 3.26
C ALA A 203 -6.49 4.98 4.31
N ASP A 204 -5.83 4.38 5.30
CA ASP A 204 -4.97 5.12 6.25
C ASP A 204 -3.66 5.56 5.59
N ALA A 205 -3.16 4.76 4.65
CA ALA A 205 -1.91 5.02 3.95
C ALA A 205 -2.10 6.00 2.76
N VAL A 206 -3.22 5.91 2.03
CA VAL A 206 -3.51 6.73 0.84
C VAL A 206 -4.70 7.66 1.10
N LEU A 207 -4.50 8.96 0.98
CA LEU A 207 -5.57 9.97 1.04
C LEU A 207 -6.23 10.10 -0.32
N ASP A 208 -7.49 9.66 -0.41
CA ASP A 208 -8.25 9.68 -1.67
C ASP A 208 -8.37 11.10 -2.23
N GLY A 209 -8.04 11.26 -3.50
CA GLY A 209 -8.06 12.55 -4.19
C GLY A 209 -6.88 13.49 -3.90
N LEU A 210 -6.04 13.18 -2.89
CA LEU A 210 -4.91 14.02 -2.50
C LEU A 210 -3.56 13.36 -2.80
N THR A 211 -3.31 12.15 -2.27
CA THR A 211 -2.04 11.43 -2.51
C THR A 211 -2.20 10.27 -3.49
N GLY A 212 -3.40 10.05 -3.96
CA GLY A 212 -3.76 8.96 -4.88
C GLY A 212 -5.25 8.76 -4.96
N LYS A 213 -5.68 7.59 -5.39
CA LYS A 213 -7.08 7.17 -5.48
C LYS A 213 -7.34 5.90 -4.66
N VAL A 214 -8.44 5.87 -3.92
CA VAL A 214 -8.92 4.69 -3.20
C VAL A 214 -10.13 4.11 -3.92
N VAL A 215 -9.94 2.98 -4.60
CA VAL A 215 -11.01 2.31 -5.35
C VAL A 215 -11.92 1.55 -4.38
N GLN A 216 -13.21 1.83 -4.42
CA GLN A 216 -14.20 1.25 -3.50
C GLN A 216 -14.41 -0.25 -3.74
N ASN A 217 -14.48 -0.66 -5.02
CA ASN A 217 -14.54 -2.07 -5.41
C ASN A 217 -13.28 -2.47 -6.20
N PRO A 218 -12.20 -2.88 -5.51
CA PRO A 218 -10.92 -3.21 -6.17
C PRO A 218 -10.95 -4.50 -6.99
N SER A 219 -12.07 -5.20 -7.04
CA SER A 219 -12.29 -6.36 -7.92
C SER A 219 -13.07 -5.99 -9.19
N ASP A 220 -13.56 -4.77 -9.30
CA ASP A 220 -14.24 -4.27 -10.50
C ASP A 220 -13.20 -3.73 -11.50
N VAL A 221 -12.93 -4.52 -12.52
CA VAL A 221 -11.95 -4.20 -13.56
C VAL A 221 -12.27 -2.88 -14.25
N ALA A 222 -13.56 -2.61 -14.53
CA ALA A 222 -13.95 -1.38 -15.23
C ALA A 222 -13.73 -0.14 -14.34
N GLN A 223 -14.09 -0.19 -13.07
CA GLN A 223 -13.85 0.90 -12.11
C GLN A 223 -12.35 1.19 -11.97
N VAL A 224 -11.54 0.14 -11.84
CA VAL A 224 -10.08 0.30 -11.70
C VAL A 224 -9.47 0.81 -13.01
N ALA A 225 -9.89 0.29 -14.18
CA ALA A 225 -9.39 0.74 -15.48
C ALA A 225 -9.67 2.22 -15.71
N ASN A 226 -10.88 2.69 -15.38
CA ASN A 226 -11.23 4.12 -15.46
C ASN A 226 -10.37 4.97 -14.52
N THR A 227 -10.10 4.49 -13.31
CA THR A 227 -9.24 5.19 -12.35
C THR A 227 -7.79 5.28 -12.84
N VAL A 228 -7.27 4.18 -13.39
CA VAL A 228 -5.92 4.11 -14.00
C VAL A 228 -5.83 5.07 -15.19
N ALA A 229 -6.80 4.98 -16.13
CA ALA A 229 -6.82 5.84 -17.31
C ALA A 229 -6.85 7.32 -16.92
N HIS A 230 -7.73 7.71 -16.00
CA HIS A 230 -7.83 9.08 -15.52
C HIS A 230 -6.51 9.62 -14.95
N LEU A 231 -5.81 8.84 -14.13
CA LEU A 231 -4.52 9.25 -13.58
C LEU A 231 -3.42 9.28 -14.66
N LEU A 232 -3.44 8.39 -15.63
CA LEU A 232 -2.44 8.40 -16.71
C LEU A 232 -2.67 9.56 -17.71
N ASP A 233 -3.92 9.97 -17.93
CA ASP A 233 -4.27 11.08 -18.83
C ASP A 233 -3.98 12.45 -18.22
N ASP A 234 -4.11 12.60 -16.91
CA ASP A 234 -3.95 13.88 -16.22
C ASP A 234 -2.57 14.02 -15.56
N ALA A 235 -1.60 14.50 -16.33
CA ALA A 235 -0.24 14.75 -15.84
C ALA A 235 -0.17 15.84 -14.75
N PHE A 236 -1.07 16.84 -14.81
CA PHE A 236 -1.12 17.87 -13.79
C PHE A 236 -1.62 17.31 -12.46
N LEU A 237 -2.68 16.52 -12.47
CA LEU A 237 -3.18 15.84 -11.28
C LEU A 237 -2.10 14.90 -10.68
N ARG A 238 -1.40 14.13 -11.52
CA ARG A 238 -0.29 13.31 -11.04
C ARG A 238 0.80 14.12 -10.37
N SER A 239 1.14 15.29 -10.92
CA SER A 239 2.14 16.20 -10.33
C SER A 239 1.69 16.71 -8.95
N LEU A 240 0.43 17.13 -8.81
CA LEU A 240 -0.12 17.55 -7.52
C LEU A 240 -0.10 16.43 -6.50
N MET A 241 -0.55 15.24 -6.90
CA MET A 241 -0.53 14.05 -6.03
C MET A 241 0.88 13.62 -5.65
N SER A 242 1.86 13.77 -6.56
CA SER A 242 3.26 13.49 -6.32
C SER A 242 3.82 14.34 -5.17
N VAL A 243 3.61 15.65 -5.25
CA VAL A 243 4.04 16.61 -4.21
C VAL A 243 3.36 16.26 -2.87
N ALA A 244 2.04 16.11 -2.86
CA ALA A 244 1.28 15.80 -1.66
C ALA A 244 1.69 14.44 -1.03
N SER A 245 1.98 13.44 -1.86
CA SER A 245 2.49 12.14 -1.40
C SER A 245 3.82 12.28 -0.68
N ARG A 246 4.78 13.00 -1.31
CA ARG A 246 6.09 13.23 -0.71
C ARG A 246 6.01 14.01 0.59
N GLU A 247 5.24 15.09 0.63
CA GLU A 247 5.03 15.89 1.84
C GLU A 247 4.43 15.05 2.97
N ARG A 248 3.42 14.23 2.66
CA ARG A 248 2.84 13.31 3.64
C ARG A 248 3.87 12.32 4.16
N ALA A 249 4.70 11.72 3.29
CA ALA A 249 5.73 10.78 3.72
C ALA A 249 6.70 11.45 4.70
N LEU A 250 7.18 12.65 4.39
CA LEU A 250 8.08 13.43 5.25
C LEU A 250 7.46 13.79 6.60
N ASN A 251 6.19 14.21 6.59
CA ASN A 251 5.53 14.76 7.79
C ASN A 251 4.84 13.70 8.65
N THR A 252 4.55 12.49 8.09
CA THR A 252 3.74 11.49 8.79
C THR A 252 4.45 10.14 8.92
N PHE A 253 5.26 9.74 7.94
CA PHE A 253 5.83 8.39 7.88
C PHE A 253 7.34 8.34 8.08
N ASP A 254 8.04 9.48 8.14
CA ASP A 254 9.47 9.52 8.39
C ASP A 254 9.84 8.97 9.76
N TYR A 255 10.88 8.14 9.84
CA TYR A 255 11.32 7.53 11.10
C TYR A 255 11.63 8.57 12.19
N ASN A 256 12.16 9.76 11.84
CA ASN A 256 12.46 10.79 12.83
C ASN A 256 11.19 11.41 13.43
N VAL A 257 10.09 11.47 12.65
CA VAL A 257 8.78 11.92 13.14
C VAL A 257 8.19 10.87 14.06
N LEU A 258 8.20 9.62 13.63
CA LEU A 258 7.57 8.52 14.36
C LEU A 258 8.30 8.16 15.66
N THR A 259 9.64 8.23 15.67
CA THR A 259 10.43 8.02 16.90
C THR A 259 10.14 9.06 17.96
N LYS A 260 9.88 10.32 17.61
CA LYS A 260 9.44 11.34 18.57
C LYS A 260 8.09 10.99 19.17
N SER A 261 7.12 10.59 18.35
CA SER A 261 5.81 10.15 18.81
C SER A 261 5.89 8.92 19.72
N LEU A 262 6.72 7.95 19.36
CA LEU A 262 6.97 6.76 20.18
C LEU A 262 7.62 7.11 21.52
N ALA A 263 8.62 8.00 21.53
CA ALA A 263 9.27 8.44 22.75
C ALA A 263 8.31 9.12 23.74
N GLN A 264 7.36 9.91 23.24
CA GLN A 264 6.31 10.52 24.05
C GLN A 264 5.44 9.45 24.73
N VAL A 265 4.98 8.44 23.97
CA VAL A 265 4.20 7.32 24.52
C VAL A 265 4.98 6.58 25.60
N LEU A 266 6.24 6.24 25.33
CA LEU A 266 7.10 5.52 26.29
C LEU A 266 7.33 6.31 27.58
N THR A 267 7.48 7.62 27.49
CA THR A 267 7.63 8.50 28.65
C THR A 267 6.37 8.51 29.54
N VAL A 268 5.19 8.45 28.92
CA VAL A 268 3.91 8.39 29.66
C VAL A 268 3.74 7.04 30.35
N VAL A 269 4.11 5.94 29.68
CA VAL A 269 3.93 4.58 30.19
C VAL A 269 4.96 4.22 31.29
N ALA A 270 6.13 4.87 31.30
CA ALA A 270 7.20 4.63 32.28
C ALA A 270 6.96 5.34 33.64
N ARG A 271 5.98 6.22 33.73
CA ARG A 271 5.54 6.89 34.97
C ARG A 271 4.46 6.10 35.68
#